data_c0ddfdde4fe7b5f23df70f12fb74f537
#
_entry.id   c0ddfdde4fe7b5f23df70f12fb74f537
#
_cell.length_a   1.000
_cell.length_b   1.000
_cell.length_c   1.000
_cell.angle_alpha   90.00
_cell.angle_beta   90.00
_cell.angle_gamma   90.00
#
_symmetry.space_group_name_H-M   'P 1'
#
loop_
_entity.id
_entity.type
_entity.pdbx_description
1 polymer ?
#
loop_
_entity_poly.entity_id
_entity_poly.type
_entity_poly.pdbx_seq_one_letter_code
_entity_poly.pdbx_strand_id
1 'polypeptide(L)'
;NMKVRLLDINNWHKVCKSTLSKFYLVDSYNQLIESDPIIGLYIKIDIPGPATKMGAGFDWVIIRNVTYIEEINYQAIYIVVQPAPNPINNGQETSHFYTADASSTFIISRAGNTVKAEVHGRNEIVNSQTSIISDNLRNMIVGMSAKVGFSYPQWKSLAKGLIA
;
A
#
# COMPACT_ATOMS: atom_id res chain seq x y z
N ASN A 1 -8.94 -8.60 -16.49
CA ASN A 1 -9.05 -9.56 -15.38
C ASN A 1 -8.63 -8.89 -14.08
N MET A 2 -9.54 -8.84 -13.10
CA MET A 2 -9.30 -8.22 -11.78
C MET A 2 -8.09 -8.80 -11.05
N LYS A 3 -7.93 -10.14 -11.07
CA LYS A 3 -6.81 -10.84 -10.45
C LYS A 3 -5.48 -10.27 -10.95
N VAL A 4 -5.29 -10.20 -12.25
CA VAL A 4 -4.05 -9.69 -12.86
C VAL A 4 -3.81 -8.24 -12.41
N ARG A 5 -4.84 -7.39 -12.38
CA ARG A 5 -4.68 -5.99 -11.98
C ARG A 5 -4.33 -5.83 -10.49
N LEU A 6 -4.90 -6.66 -9.60
CA LEU A 6 -4.58 -6.59 -8.17
C LEU A 6 -3.15 -7.07 -7.91
N LEU A 7 -2.73 -8.14 -8.57
CA LEU A 7 -1.42 -8.74 -8.36
C LEU A 7 -0.29 -7.93 -9.02
N ASP A 8 -0.60 -7.15 -10.06
CA ASP A 8 0.36 -6.28 -10.75
C ASP A 8 0.54 -4.93 -10.02
N ILE A 9 1.15 -4.98 -8.84
CA ILE A 9 1.35 -3.81 -7.97
C ILE A 9 2.11 -2.69 -8.67
N ASN A 10 3.10 -3.03 -9.49
CA ASN A 10 3.91 -2.06 -10.24
C ASN A 10 3.09 -1.19 -11.20
N ASN A 11 1.92 -1.65 -11.58
CA ASN A 11 1.01 -0.93 -12.48
C ASN A 11 -0.26 -0.40 -11.82
N TRP A 12 -0.37 -0.43 -10.48
CA TRP A 12 -1.53 0.14 -9.78
C TRP A 12 -1.78 1.61 -10.14
N HIS A 13 -0.71 2.39 -10.35
CA HIS A 13 -0.84 3.78 -10.79
C HIS A 13 -1.51 3.93 -12.17
N LYS A 14 -1.40 2.93 -13.05
CA LYS A 14 -2.09 2.91 -14.35
C LYS A 14 -3.55 2.50 -14.22
N VAL A 15 -3.86 1.65 -13.25
CA VAL A 15 -5.22 1.22 -12.92
C VAL A 15 -6.02 2.35 -12.26
N CYS A 16 -5.36 3.12 -11.40
CA CYS A 16 -5.91 4.36 -10.85
C CYS A 16 -5.96 5.43 -11.95
N LYS A 17 -7.13 5.92 -12.31
CA LYS A 17 -7.28 7.06 -13.23
C LYS A 17 -6.71 8.39 -12.67
N SER A 18 -6.30 8.40 -11.40
CA SER A 18 -5.71 9.52 -10.68
C SER A 18 -4.29 9.11 -10.24
N THR A 19 -3.29 9.76 -10.80
CA THR A 19 -1.87 9.45 -10.60
C THR A 19 -1.29 10.20 -9.40
N LEU A 20 -1.83 9.96 -8.19
CA LEU A 20 -1.30 10.61 -6.98
C LEU A 20 -0.05 9.92 -6.42
N SER A 21 0.03 8.60 -6.47
CA SER A 21 1.19 7.85 -5.99
C SER A 21 1.61 6.77 -6.98
N LYS A 22 2.90 6.40 -6.93
CA LYS A 22 3.44 5.27 -7.67
C LYS A 22 3.82 4.16 -6.70
N PHE A 23 3.68 2.92 -7.13
CA PHE A 23 3.92 1.74 -6.33
C PHE A 23 4.95 0.88 -7.03
N TYR A 24 5.90 0.32 -6.27
CA TYR A 24 6.94 -0.56 -6.78
C TYR A 24 7.05 -1.77 -5.86
N LEU A 25 6.81 -2.95 -6.39
CA LEU A 25 7.04 -4.21 -5.68
C LEU A 25 8.54 -4.50 -5.71
N VAL A 26 9.15 -4.64 -4.54
CA VAL A 26 10.59 -4.84 -4.39
C VAL A 26 10.92 -5.88 -3.33
N ASP A 27 12.12 -6.45 -3.40
CA ASP A 27 12.67 -7.30 -2.36
C ASP A 27 13.34 -6.49 -1.23
N SER A 28 13.96 -7.19 -0.27
CA SER A 28 14.70 -6.59 0.83
C SER A 28 16.00 -5.88 0.41
N TYR A 29 16.43 -6.03 -0.82
CA TYR A 29 17.58 -5.32 -1.42
C TYR A 29 17.15 -4.17 -2.33
N ASN A 30 15.83 -3.81 -2.31
CA ASN A 30 15.23 -2.80 -3.18
C ASN A 30 15.35 -3.12 -4.68
N GLN A 31 15.46 -4.40 -5.04
CA GLN A 31 15.41 -4.84 -6.43
C GLN A 31 13.95 -4.98 -6.86
N LEU A 32 13.61 -4.45 -8.05
CA LEU A 32 12.26 -4.54 -8.60
C LEU A 32 11.86 -5.99 -8.86
N ILE A 33 10.67 -6.35 -8.43
CA ILE A 33 10.07 -7.67 -8.63
C ILE A 33 8.93 -7.56 -9.64
N GLU A 34 9.02 -8.33 -10.72
CA GLU A 34 8.00 -8.36 -11.79
C GLU A 34 7.08 -9.59 -11.72
N SER A 35 7.04 -10.28 -10.58
CA SER A 35 6.14 -11.41 -10.33
C SER A 35 4.97 -11.03 -9.42
N ASP A 36 4.06 -11.97 -9.20
CA ASP A 36 2.98 -11.81 -8.22
C ASP A 36 3.54 -11.52 -6.83
N PRO A 37 2.85 -10.70 -6.02
CA PRO A 37 3.26 -10.37 -4.66
C PRO A 37 3.23 -11.61 -3.76
N ILE A 38 4.25 -11.76 -2.91
CA ILE A 38 4.33 -12.79 -1.88
C ILE A 38 4.67 -12.17 -0.53
N ILE A 39 4.41 -12.91 0.54
CA ILE A 39 4.75 -12.51 1.92
C ILE A 39 6.24 -12.19 2.01
N GLY A 40 6.58 -11.08 2.69
CA GLY A 40 7.95 -10.62 2.91
C GLY A 40 8.49 -9.66 1.85
N LEU A 41 7.85 -9.53 0.69
CA LEU A 41 8.18 -8.47 -0.25
C LEU A 41 7.71 -7.11 0.27
N TYR A 42 8.32 -6.05 -0.22
CA TYR A 42 7.99 -4.68 0.13
C TYR A 42 7.27 -3.99 -1.03
N ILE A 43 6.43 -3.03 -0.67
CA ILE A 43 5.92 -2.05 -1.62
C ILE A 43 6.54 -0.71 -1.24
N LYS A 44 7.32 -0.16 -2.16
CA LYS A 44 7.90 1.17 -2.09
C LYS A 44 6.93 2.15 -2.73
N ILE A 45 6.54 3.19 -2.00
CA ILE A 45 5.45 4.09 -2.39
C ILE A 45 6.02 5.50 -2.56
N ASP A 46 5.90 6.04 -3.77
CA ASP A 46 6.21 7.42 -4.09
C ASP A 46 4.93 8.27 -3.89
N ILE A 47 4.88 9.00 -2.78
CA ILE A 47 3.75 9.86 -2.43
C ILE A 47 4.07 11.30 -2.84
N PRO A 48 3.22 11.98 -3.62
CA PRO A 48 3.41 13.40 -3.93
C PRO A 48 3.47 14.27 -2.68
N GLY A 49 4.44 15.18 -2.64
CA GLY A 49 4.62 16.11 -1.53
C GLY A 49 6.01 16.02 -0.88
N PRO A 50 6.14 16.46 0.38
CA PRO A 50 7.41 16.38 1.07
C PRO A 50 7.88 14.93 1.20
N ALA A 51 9.11 14.65 0.77
CA ALA A 51 9.73 13.33 0.84
C ALA A 51 10.15 12.98 2.28
N THR A 52 10.09 11.69 2.65
CA THR A 52 10.64 11.22 3.93
C THR A 52 12.13 10.98 3.82
N LYS A 53 12.92 11.51 4.77
CA LYS A 53 14.38 11.29 4.82
C LYS A 53 14.70 9.84 5.21
N MET A 54 13.98 9.31 6.17
CA MET A 54 14.14 7.94 6.68
C MET A 54 13.88 6.89 5.60
N GLY A 55 12.90 7.13 4.75
CA GLY A 55 12.53 6.26 3.64
C GLY A 55 13.32 6.52 2.34
N ALA A 56 14.34 7.40 2.37
CA ALA A 56 15.06 7.84 1.17
C ALA A 56 14.13 8.36 0.05
N GLY A 57 13.13 9.13 0.45
CA GLY A 57 12.12 9.71 -0.45
C GLY A 57 10.83 8.94 -0.59
N PHE A 58 10.72 7.74 -0.04
CA PHE A 58 9.59 6.83 -0.22
C PHE A 58 8.98 6.41 1.11
N ASP A 59 7.69 6.11 1.09
CA ASP A 59 7.03 5.36 2.14
C ASP A 59 7.14 3.85 1.87
N TRP A 60 7.28 3.07 2.92
CA TRP A 60 7.55 1.64 2.82
C TRP A 60 6.48 0.83 3.57
N VAL A 61 5.96 -0.18 2.92
CA VAL A 61 5.13 -1.20 3.54
C VAL A 61 5.65 -2.60 3.19
N ILE A 62 5.45 -3.54 4.09
CA ILE A 62 5.78 -4.95 3.88
C ILE A 62 4.50 -5.75 3.69
N ILE A 63 4.52 -6.72 2.79
CA ILE A 63 3.42 -7.67 2.57
C ILE A 63 3.44 -8.70 3.70
N ARG A 64 2.37 -8.71 4.49
CA ARG A 64 2.19 -9.63 5.64
C ARG A 64 1.38 -10.85 5.29
N ASN A 65 0.47 -10.74 4.33
CA ASN A 65 -0.32 -11.87 3.88
C ASN A 65 -0.76 -11.71 2.44
N VAL A 66 -0.82 -12.83 1.72
CA VAL A 66 -1.49 -12.96 0.43
C VAL A 66 -2.33 -14.23 0.50
N THR A 67 -3.65 -14.08 0.45
CA THR A 67 -4.59 -15.20 0.60
C THR A 67 -5.44 -15.33 -0.65
N TYR A 68 -5.54 -16.54 -1.14
CA TYR A 68 -6.44 -16.93 -2.22
C TYR A 68 -7.55 -17.80 -1.66
N ILE A 69 -8.79 -17.46 -1.95
CA ILE A 69 -9.97 -18.26 -1.64
C ILE A 69 -10.59 -18.67 -2.97
N GLU A 70 -10.83 -19.96 -3.14
CA GLU A 70 -11.44 -20.52 -4.33
C GLU A 70 -12.46 -21.59 -3.92
N GLU A 71 -13.72 -21.21 -3.97
CA GLU A 71 -14.88 -22.04 -3.67
C GLU A 71 -15.83 -22.07 -4.88
N ILE A 72 -16.80 -22.97 -4.90
CA ILE A 72 -17.71 -23.18 -6.06
C ILE A 72 -18.37 -21.87 -6.53
N ASN A 73 -18.84 -21.05 -5.59
CA ASN A 73 -19.57 -19.81 -5.90
C ASN A 73 -18.90 -18.55 -5.34
N TYR A 74 -17.69 -18.67 -4.75
CA TYR A 74 -16.98 -17.55 -4.15
C TYR A 74 -15.49 -17.66 -4.41
N GLN A 75 -14.92 -16.59 -4.95
CA GLN A 75 -13.48 -16.45 -5.16
C GLN A 75 -13.02 -15.11 -4.56
N ALA A 76 -11.87 -15.09 -3.89
CA ALA A 76 -11.31 -13.85 -3.40
C ALA A 76 -9.79 -13.90 -3.34
N ILE A 77 -9.18 -12.71 -3.43
CA ILE A 77 -7.75 -12.50 -3.18
C ILE A 77 -7.62 -11.34 -2.20
N TYR A 78 -6.81 -11.55 -1.16
CA TYR A 78 -6.50 -10.57 -0.13
C TYR A 78 -5.01 -10.31 -0.12
N ILE A 79 -4.60 -9.05 -0.13
CA ILE A 79 -3.23 -8.62 0.10
C ILE A 79 -3.24 -7.73 1.35
N VAL A 80 -2.54 -8.15 2.40
CA VAL A 80 -2.40 -7.37 3.64
C VAL A 80 -1.01 -6.78 3.71
N VAL A 81 -0.93 -5.47 3.91
CA VAL A 81 0.33 -4.75 4.08
C VAL A 81 0.37 -3.98 5.39
N GLN A 82 1.58 -3.76 5.90
CA GLN A 82 1.84 -2.95 7.08
C GLN A 82 2.99 -1.97 6.83
N PRO A 83 2.98 -0.76 7.42
CA PRO A 83 4.12 0.13 7.44
C PRO A 83 5.39 -0.57 7.90
N ALA A 84 6.51 -0.28 7.27
CA ALA A 84 7.78 -0.95 7.51
C ALA A 84 8.94 0.04 7.48
N PRO A 85 10.11 -0.29 8.08
CA PRO A 85 11.36 0.40 7.81
C PRO A 85 11.75 0.27 6.34
N ASN A 86 12.56 1.22 5.86
CA ASN A 86 13.24 1.05 4.59
C ASN A 86 14.21 -0.15 4.68
N PRO A 87 14.05 -1.21 3.89
CA PRO A 87 14.82 -2.44 4.05
C PRO A 87 16.32 -2.30 3.78
N ILE A 88 16.75 -1.25 3.07
CA ILE A 88 18.16 -1.00 2.77
C ILE A 88 18.85 -0.19 3.87
N ASN A 89 18.11 0.50 4.71
CA ASN A 89 18.68 1.27 5.80
C ASN A 89 18.78 0.37 7.04
N ASN A 90 19.89 0.46 7.76
CA ASN A 90 20.08 -0.23 9.04
C ASN A 90 19.15 0.30 10.17
N GLY A 91 18.29 1.29 9.87
CA GLY A 91 17.31 1.82 10.80
C GLY A 91 16.13 0.86 10.97
N GLN A 92 15.67 0.70 12.22
CA GLN A 92 14.51 -0.12 12.54
C GLN A 92 13.20 0.67 12.60
N GLU A 93 13.28 1.99 12.43
CA GLU A 93 12.11 2.85 12.52
C GLU A 93 11.26 2.79 11.24
N THR A 94 9.94 2.79 11.43
CA THR A 94 8.97 2.76 10.34
C THR A 94 9.09 3.98 9.44
N SER A 95 9.38 3.77 8.18
CA SER A 95 9.47 4.79 7.14
C SER A 95 8.14 4.94 6.40
N HIS A 96 7.12 5.40 7.13
CA HIS A 96 5.76 5.58 6.62
C HIS A 96 5.04 6.64 7.46
N PHE A 97 4.03 7.32 6.88
CA PHE A 97 3.26 8.34 7.60
C PHE A 97 2.30 7.77 8.65
N TYR A 98 2.01 6.48 8.63
CA TYR A 98 1.35 5.76 9.72
C TYR A 98 2.35 4.92 10.53
N THR A 99 2.01 4.65 11.78
CA THR A 99 2.80 3.77 12.67
C THR A 99 2.79 2.32 12.18
N ALA A 100 3.71 1.50 12.70
CA ALA A 100 3.84 0.07 12.36
C ALA A 100 2.57 -0.76 12.67
N ASP A 101 1.71 -0.28 13.58
CA ASP A 101 0.47 -0.98 13.94
C ASP A 101 -0.65 -0.82 12.90
N ALA A 102 -0.48 0.11 11.97
CA ALA A 102 -1.44 0.28 10.88
C ALA A 102 -1.39 -0.90 9.93
N SER A 103 -2.49 -1.17 9.26
CA SER A 103 -2.53 -2.13 8.15
C SER A 103 -3.53 -1.69 7.08
N SER A 104 -3.24 -2.06 5.86
CA SER A 104 -4.19 -1.94 4.74
C SER A 104 -4.41 -3.30 4.11
N THR A 105 -5.68 -3.62 3.84
CA THR A 105 -6.08 -4.85 3.16
C THR A 105 -6.72 -4.49 1.82
N PHE A 106 -6.13 -4.97 0.74
CA PHE A 106 -6.66 -4.86 -0.61
C PHE A 106 -7.37 -6.16 -0.95
N ILE A 107 -8.63 -6.07 -1.39
CA ILE A 107 -9.48 -7.23 -1.62
C ILE A 107 -10.10 -7.11 -3.00
N ILE A 108 -10.07 -8.21 -3.75
CA ILE A 108 -11.01 -8.46 -4.83
C ILE A 108 -11.77 -9.72 -4.53
N SER A 109 -13.07 -9.72 -4.82
CA SER A 109 -13.90 -10.90 -4.64
C SER A 109 -14.94 -11.03 -5.75
N ARG A 110 -15.36 -12.27 -5.98
CA ARG A 110 -16.45 -12.63 -6.85
C ARG A 110 -17.39 -13.59 -6.12
N ALA A 111 -18.66 -13.27 -6.09
CA ALA A 111 -19.71 -14.16 -5.60
C ALA A 111 -20.78 -14.32 -6.69
N GLY A 112 -20.85 -15.49 -7.31
CA GLY A 112 -21.67 -15.71 -8.50
C GLY A 112 -21.29 -14.72 -9.63
N ASN A 113 -22.22 -13.84 -10.00
CA ASN A 113 -22.02 -12.82 -11.03
C ASN A 113 -21.64 -11.45 -10.45
N THR A 114 -21.54 -11.32 -9.14
CA THR A 114 -21.19 -10.06 -8.48
C THR A 114 -19.69 -10.01 -8.20
N VAL A 115 -19.04 -8.90 -8.59
CA VAL A 115 -17.63 -8.63 -8.32
C VAL A 115 -17.50 -7.41 -7.42
N LYS A 116 -16.51 -7.44 -6.51
CA LYS A 116 -16.19 -6.33 -5.61
C LYS A 116 -14.69 -6.11 -5.57
N ALA A 117 -14.30 -4.85 -5.39
CA ALA A 117 -12.95 -4.46 -4.99
C ALA A 117 -13.05 -3.51 -3.80
N GLU A 118 -12.27 -3.78 -2.76
CA GLU A 118 -12.34 -3.08 -1.49
C GLU A 118 -10.94 -2.78 -0.97
N VAL A 119 -10.80 -1.68 -0.23
CA VAL A 119 -9.58 -1.37 0.52
C VAL A 119 -9.99 -1.01 1.95
N HIS A 120 -9.42 -1.71 2.92
CA HIS A 120 -9.69 -1.53 4.33
C HIS A 120 -8.44 -1.11 5.07
N GLY A 121 -8.47 0.07 5.71
CA GLY A 121 -7.45 0.53 6.64
C GLY A 121 -7.80 0.20 8.09
N ARG A 122 -6.80 -0.10 8.91
CA ARG A 122 -6.93 -0.33 10.36
C ARG A 122 -5.78 0.33 11.10
N ASN A 123 -6.04 0.79 12.33
CA ASN A 123 -5.05 1.37 13.23
C ASN A 123 -4.24 2.51 12.59
N GLU A 124 -4.88 3.35 11.80
CA GLU A 124 -4.26 4.44 11.03
C GLU A 124 -3.86 5.60 11.96
N ILE A 125 -2.85 5.36 12.80
CA ILE A 125 -2.27 6.35 13.71
C ILE A 125 -1.10 7.02 12.99
N VAL A 126 -1.08 8.37 13.00
CA VAL A 126 -0.01 9.14 12.36
C VAL A 126 1.32 8.91 13.08
N ASN A 127 2.36 8.59 12.32
CA ASN A 127 3.72 8.36 12.80
C ASN A 127 4.44 9.71 13.02
N SER A 128 4.22 10.34 14.17
CA SER A 128 4.76 11.66 14.52
C SER A 128 5.86 11.63 15.58
N GLN A 129 6.42 10.45 15.90
CA GLN A 129 7.40 10.25 16.96
C GLN A 129 8.67 9.53 16.44
N THR A 130 9.08 9.80 15.21
CA THR A 130 10.33 9.26 14.67
C THR A 130 11.53 10.08 15.16
N SER A 131 12.74 9.54 15.02
CA SER A 131 13.99 10.24 15.37
C SER A 131 14.27 11.46 14.48
N ILE A 132 13.58 11.62 13.34
CA ILE A 132 13.80 12.71 12.39
C ILE A 132 12.64 13.71 12.44
N ILE A 133 12.89 14.92 12.97
CA ILE A 133 11.86 15.96 13.17
C ILE A 133 11.18 16.37 11.86
N SER A 134 11.93 16.46 10.75
CA SER A 134 11.32 16.80 9.44
C SER A 134 10.36 15.72 8.95
N ASP A 135 10.64 14.44 9.26
CA ASP A 135 9.76 13.34 8.90
C ASP A 135 8.50 13.35 9.77
N ASN A 136 8.61 13.70 11.05
CA ASN A 136 7.44 13.87 11.93
C ASN A 136 6.49 14.93 11.40
N LEU A 137 7.02 16.11 11.00
CA LEU A 137 6.21 17.19 10.41
C LEU A 137 5.57 16.75 9.09
N ARG A 138 6.35 16.10 8.24
CA ARG A 138 5.86 15.52 6.96
C ARG A 138 4.76 14.50 7.20
N ASN A 139 4.97 13.57 8.12
CA ASN A 139 4.01 12.52 8.45
C ASN A 139 2.70 13.09 9.01
N MET A 140 2.77 14.15 9.82
CA MET A 140 1.58 14.88 10.28
C MET A 140 0.80 15.46 9.10
N ILE A 141 1.46 16.12 8.15
CA ILE A 141 0.82 16.73 6.98
C ILE A 141 0.19 15.64 6.10
N VAL A 142 0.95 14.60 5.75
CA VAL A 142 0.47 13.52 4.88
C VAL A 142 -0.60 12.68 5.57
N GLY A 143 -0.39 12.30 6.83
CA GLY A 143 -1.34 11.49 7.59
C GLY A 143 -2.65 12.23 7.88
N MET A 144 -2.62 13.53 8.19
CA MET A 144 -3.81 14.34 8.33
C MET A 144 -4.54 14.49 6.98
N SER A 145 -3.82 14.73 5.90
CA SER A 145 -4.40 14.79 4.56
C SER A 145 -5.07 13.46 4.19
N ALA A 146 -4.45 12.33 4.52
CA ALA A 146 -5.02 11.01 4.33
C ALA A 146 -6.34 10.83 5.11
N LYS A 147 -6.38 11.24 6.38
CA LYS A 147 -7.60 11.18 7.22
C LYS A 147 -8.72 12.11 6.75
N VAL A 148 -8.38 13.26 6.18
CA VAL A 148 -9.36 14.24 5.66
C VAL A 148 -9.90 13.88 4.27
N GLY A 149 -9.44 12.77 3.68
CA GLY A 149 -10.00 12.22 2.45
C GLY A 149 -9.10 12.31 1.21
N PHE A 150 -7.84 12.74 1.32
CA PHE A 150 -6.93 12.78 0.16
C PHE A 150 -6.41 11.38 -0.26
N SER A 151 -6.32 10.41 0.66
CA SER A 151 -6.04 9.02 0.31
C SER A 151 -7.28 8.25 -0.15
N TYR A 152 -8.46 8.62 0.35
CA TYR A 152 -9.73 7.98 -0.01
C TYR A 152 -10.04 8.03 -1.53
N PRO A 153 -9.87 9.18 -2.23
CA PRO A 153 -10.05 9.20 -3.69
C PRO A 153 -9.11 8.25 -4.43
N GLN A 154 -7.86 8.08 -3.98
CA GLN A 154 -6.89 7.18 -4.61
C GLN A 154 -7.30 5.72 -4.42
N TRP A 155 -7.64 5.29 -3.20
CA TRP A 155 -8.11 3.93 -2.93
C TRP A 155 -9.43 3.64 -3.64
N LYS A 156 -10.34 4.60 -3.66
CA LYS A 156 -11.59 4.50 -4.43
C LYS A 156 -11.33 4.38 -5.94
N SER A 157 -10.36 5.12 -6.45
CA SER A 157 -9.94 5.04 -7.87
C SER A 157 -9.29 3.70 -8.19
N LEU A 158 -8.43 3.19 -7.30
CA LEU A 158 -7.85 1.85 -7.41
C LEU A 158 -8.95 0.78 -7.42
N ALA A 159 -9.83 0.77 -6.41
CA ALA A 159 -10.92 -0.21 -6.34
C ALA A 159 -11.79 -0.19 -7.60
N LYS A 160 -12.16 1.00 -8.10
CA LYS A 160 -12.90 1.13 -9.36
C LYS A 160 -12.12 0.59 -10.55
N GLY A 161 -10.82 0.90 -10.65
CA GLY A 161 -9.97 0.46 -11.74
C GLY A 161 -9.73 -1.06 -11.74
N LEU A 162 -9.70 -1.68 -10.57
CA LEU A 162 -9.54 -3.14 -10.44
C LEU A 162 -10.71 -3.90 -11.09
N ILE A 163 -11.93 -3.38 -11.02
CA ILE A 163 -13.16 -4.03 -11.54
C ILE A 163 -13.62 -3.50 -12.90
N ALA A 164 -13.00 -2.45 -13.43
CA ALA A 164 -13.36 -1.82 -14.71
C ALA A 164 -13.13 -2.69 -15.96
#